data_e09b34ab76a2ff480d56d707a71a5d04
#
_entry.id   e09b34ab76a2ff480d56d707a71a5d04
#
_cell.length_a   1.000
_cell.length_b   1.000
_cell.length_c   1.000
_cell.angle_alpha   90.00
_cell.angle_beta   90.00
_cell.angle_gamma   90.00
#
_symmetry.space_group_name_H-M   'P 1'
#
loop_
_entity.id
_entity.type
_entity.pdbx_description
1 polymer ?
#
loop_
_entity_poly.entity_id
_entity_poly.type
_entity_poly.pdbx_seq_one_letter_code
_entity_poly.pdbx_strand_id
1 'polypeptide(L)'
;MTYYIIRFDDINPKMNWENFNKIKSIINKNKINSILGVVPKCEDKEISNFPENKNYFNCLKQMKLSGDFIAQHGYKHITDSKNKGLFGNEKRSEFAGLDYQTQYQRIKNGKNILIKNELWQPLFMAPVHSFDNTTLKVLKNLNFNLITDGFSRYPYELRGIKIIPQLTSMPLPTFLPLISQLCIHINTLNDEELKFLISFIERNNHLFISPMDALKFERNDLLFKFETK
;
A
#
# COMPACT_ATOMS: atom_id res chain seq x y z
N MET A 1 13.05 6.60 -17.88
CA MET A 1 11.60 6.79 -17.94
C MET A 1 11.01 6.34 -16.61
N THR A 2 10.10 7.10 -16.04
CA THR A 2 9.37 6.74 -14.82
C THR A 2 8.26 5.76 -15.15
N TYR A 3 8.18 4.66 -14.41
CA TYR A 3 7.02 3.79 -14.41
C TYR A 3 6.21 4.01 -13.13
N TYR A 4 4.89 3.87 -13.23
CA TYR A 4 3.97 4.10 -12.13
C TYR A 4 3.24 2.83 -11.72
N ILE A 5 2.99 2.71 -10.42
CA ILE A 5 2.08 1.72 -9.83
C ILE A 5 0.97 2.50 -9.14
N ILE A 6 -0.28 2.12 -9.35
CA ILE A 6 -1.40 2.70 -8.61
C ILE A 6 -1.54 1.96 -7.29
N ARG A 7 -1.58 2.72 -6.21
CA ARG A 7 -1.77 2.24 -4.86
C ARG A 7 -2.89 3.04 -4.19
N PHE A 8 -3.89 2.36 -3.68
CA PHE A 8 -4.92 2.93 -2.83
C PHE A 8 -4.65 2.55 -1.39
N ASP A 9 -4.50 3.53 -0.52
CA ASP A 9 -4.39 3.33 0.92
C ASP A 9 -5.78 3.38 1.57
N ASP A 10 -5.88 2.93 2.82
CA ASP A 10 -7.06 3.07 3.68
C ASP A 10 -8.34 2.40 3.18
N ILE A 11 -8.23 1.37 2.35
CA ILE A 11 -9.40 0.64 1.84
C ILE A 11 -10.13 -0.03 3.00
N ASN A 12 -11.35 0.43 3.28
CA ASN A 12 -12.20 -0.05 4.35
C ASN A 12 -13.70 0.06 3.97
N PRO A 13 -14.63 -0.60 4.70
CA PRO A 13 -16.05 -0.57 4.33
C PRO A 13 -16.68 0.84 4.34
N LYS A 14 -16.13 1.78 5.10
CA LYS A 14 -16.66 3.14 5.32
C LYS A 14 -15.78 4.24 4.70
N MET A 15 -15.05 3.94 3.62
CA MET A 15 -14.30 4.93 2.83
C MET A 15 -15.20 5.64 1.82
N ASN A 16 -14.68 6.65 1.14
CA ASN A 16 -15.36 7.32 0.03
C ASN A 16 -15.43 6.42 -1.23
N TRP A 17 -16.42 5.52 -1.25
CA TRP A 17 -16.63 4.59 -2.36
C TRP A 17 -16.98 5.28 -3.67
N GLU A 18 -17.57 6.48 -3.64
CA GLU A 18 -17.90 7.24 -4.85
C GLU A 18 -16.62 7.67 -5.59
N ASN A 19 -15.71 8.34 -4.90
CA ASN A 19 -14.43 8.76 -5.48
C ASN A 19 -13.58 7.56 -5.90
N PHE A 20 -13.55 6.50 -5.07
CA PHE A 20 -12.87 5.26 -5.41
C PHE A 20 -13.37 4.68 -6.74
N ASN A 21 -14.69 4.56 -6.91
CA ASN A 21 -15.28 3.99 -8.12
C ASN A 21 -15.00 4.84 -9.36
N LYS A 22 -14.98 6.18 -9.24
CA LYS A 22 -14.60 7.08 -10.35
C LYS A 22 -13.20 6.76 -10.88
N ILE A 23 -12.18 6.69 -9.98
CA ILE A 23 -10.80 6.37 -10.40
C ILE A 23 -10.73 4.92 -10.87
N LYS A 24 -11.36 3.98 -10.15
CA LYS A 24 -11.31 2.55 -10.47
C LYS A 24 -11.89 2.23 -11.85
N SER A 25 -12.94 2.96 -12.28
CA SER A 25 -13.50 2.81 -13.62
C SER A 25 -12.49 3.14 -14.72
N ILE A 26 -11.72 4.22 -14.53
CA ILE A 26 -10.66 4.63 -15.47
C ILE A 26 -9.51 3.63 -15.50
N ILE A 27 -9.08 3.15 -14.33
CA ILE A 27 -8.05 2.13 -14.18
C ILE A 27 -8.46 0.85 -14.94
N ASN A 28 -9.69 0.38 -14.73
CA ASN A 28 -10.21 -0.82 -15.36
C ASN A 28 -10.32 -0.66 -16.89
N LYS A 29 -10.81 0.50 -17.37
CA LYS A 29 -10.89 0.83 -18.80
C LYS A 29 -9.51 0.75 -19.48
N ASN A 30 -8.46 1.17 -18.77
CA ASN A 30 -7.08 1.14 -19.26
C ASN A 30 -6.33 -0.17 -18.92
N LYS A 31 -7.01 -1.18 -18.36
CA LYS A 31 -6.43 -2.48 -17.99
C LYS A 31 -5.22 -2.37 -17.05
N ILE A 32 -5.24 -1.39 -16.16
CA ILE A 32 -4.20 -1.15 -15.15
C ILE A 32 -4.57 -1.91 -13.88
N ASN A 33 -3.63 -2.69 -13.33
CA ASN A 33 -3.79 -3.32 -12.03
C ASN A 33 -3.31 -2.37 -10.92
N SER A 34 -4.02 -2.38 -9.80
CA SER A 34 -3.70 -1.54 -8.64
C SER A 34 -3.39 -2.36 -7.39
N ILE A 35 -2.72 -1.73 -6.43
CA ILE A 35 -2.58 -2.27 -5.07
C ILE A 35 -3.69 -1.65 -4.22
N LEU A 36 -4.43 -2.51 -3.53
CA LEU A 36 -5.50 -2.13 -2.61
C LEU A 36 -5.00 -2.38 -1.17
N GLY A 37 -4.67 -1.32 -0.46
CA GLY A 37 -4.26 -1.34 0.95
C GLY A 37 -5.47 -1.54 1.86
N VAL A 38 -5.82 -2.78 2.11
CA VAL A 38 -7.01 -3.17 2.86
C VAL A 38 -6.73 -3.14 4.35
N VAL A 39 -7.47 -2.33 5.10
CA VAL A 39 -7.46 -2.33 6.57
C VAL A 39 -8.38 -3.44 7.07
N PRO A 40 -7.84 -4.53 7.65
CA PRO A 40 -8.63 -5.73 7.95
C PRO A 40 -9.76 -5.50 8.97
N LYS A 41 -9.54 -4.63 9.96
CA LYS A 41 -10.51 -4.27 11.00
C LYS A 41 -10.36 -2.78 11.33
N CYS A 42 -10.80 -1.91 10.43
CA CYS A 42 -10.63 -0.47 10.61
C CYS A 42 -11.35 0.03 11.88
N GLU A 43 -10.60 0.60 12.80
CA GLU A 43 -11.10 1.29 14.00
C GLU A 43 -10.75 2.78 13.98
N ASP A 44 -10.01 3.25 12.98
CA ASP A 44 -9.66 4.65 12.77
C ASP A 44 -10.86 5.42 12.21
N LYS A 45 -11.36 6.38 13.00
CA LYS A 45 -12.53 7.18 12.66
C LYS A 45 -12.24 8.24 11.59
N GLU A 46 -11.00 8.64 11.42
CA GLU A 46 -10.61 9.65 10.41
C GLU A 46 -10.76 9.11 8.99
N ILE A 47 -10.48 7.83 8.80
CA ILE A 47 -10.58 7.17 7.49
C ILE A 47 -11.85 6.33 7.30
N SER A 48 -12.72 6.25 8.31
CA SER A 48 -13.96 5.42 8.28
C SER A 48 -15.21 6.24 8.63
N ASN A 49 -15.42 7.35 7.93
CA ASN A 49 -16.46 8.34 8.21
C ASN A 49 -17.51 8.49 7.09
N PHE A 50 -17.52 7.59 6.10
CA PHE A 50 -18.51 7.53 5.02
C PHE A 50 -19.53 6.41 5.26
N PRO A 51 -20.62 6.38 4.48
CA PRO A 51 -21.61 5.29 4.53
C PRO A 51 -20.98 3.92 4.28
N GLU A 52 -21.41 2.93 5.04
CA GLU A 52 -20.86 1.57 4.97
C GLU A 52 -21.27 0.83 3.71
N ASN A 53 -20.30 0.32 2.96
CA ASN A 53 -20.55 -0.64 1.88
C ASN A 53 -20.73 -2.05 2.46
N LYS A 54 -21.96 -2.51 2.57
CA LYS A 54 -22.29 -3.86 3.07
C LYS A 54 -21.77 -5.00 2.18
N ASN A 55 -21.46 -4.73 0.91
CA ASN A 55 -20.92 -5.71 -0.04
C ASN A 55 -19.40 -5.67 -0.15
N TYR A 56 -18.72 -5.01 0.78
CA TYR A 56 -17.30 -4.71 0.78
C TYR A 56 -16.40 -5.89 0.39
N PHE A 57 -16.47 -6.99 1.11
CA PHE A 57 -15.60 -8.14 0.87
C PHE A 57 -15.84 -8.78 -0.51
N ASN A 58 -17.08 -8.82 -0.98
CA ASN A 58 -17.37 -9.33 -2.33
C ASN A 58 -16.82 -8.40 -3.41
N CYS A 59 -16.92 -7.07 -3.23
CA CYS A 59 -16.30 -6.11 -4.14
C CYS A 59 -14.78 -6.34 -4.23
N LEU A 60 -14.10 -6.50 -3.09
CA LEU A 60 -12.65 -6.77 -3.06
C LEU A 60 -12.29 -8.12 -3.72
N LYS A 61 -13.10 -9.17 -3.53
CA LYS A 61 -12.90 -10.46 -4.22
C LYS A 61 -12.96 -10.30 -5.74
N GLN A 62 -13.94 -9.56 -6.26
CA GLN A 62 -14.05 -9.31 -7.70
C GLN A 62 -12.86 -8.50 -8.23
N MET A 63 -12.40 -7.49 -7.50
CA MET A 63 -11.22 -6.71 -7.87
C MET A 63 -9.96 -7.59 -7.90
N LYS A 64 -9.77 -8.45 -6.89
CA LYS A 64 -8.67 -9.43 -6.86
C LYS A 64 -8.72 -10.39 -8.05
N LEU A 65 -9.91 -10.91 -8.39
CA LEU A 65 -10.10 -11.79 -9.56
C LEU A 65 -9.83 -11.06 -10.88
N SER A 66 -10.07 -9.76 -10.93
CA SER A 66 -9.74 -8.90 -12.08
C SER A 66 -8.27 -8.51 -12.17
N GLY A 67 -7.42 -8.97 -11.23
CA GLY A 67 -5.97 -8.78 -11.27
C GLY A 67 -5.42 -7.72 -10.32
N ASP A 68 -6.26 -7.08 -9.49
CA ASP A 68 -5.75 -6.19 -8.45
C ASP A 68 -5.06 -6.97 -7.32
N PHE A 69 -4.14 -6.30 -6.64
CA PHE A 69 -3.34 -6.86 -5.56
C PHE A 69 -3.88 -6.39 -4.21
N ILE A 70 -4.14 -7.33 -3.32
CA ILE A 70 -4.57 -7.02 -1.96
C ILE A 70 -3.35 -6.94 -1.05
N ALA A 71 -3.07 -5.76 -0.53
CA ALA A 71 -2.07 -5.57 0.52
C ALA A 71 -2.76 -5.49 1.89
N GLN A 72 -2.24 -6.20 2.88
CA GLN A 72 -2.69 -5.98 4.25
C GLN A 72 -2.17 -4.62 4.74
N HIS A 73 -3.08 -3.65 4.93
CA HIS A 73 -2.76 -2.32 5.43
C HIS A 73 -2.93 -2.26 6.95
N GLY A 74 -1.86 -2.68 7.64
CA GLY A 74 -1.91 -2.80 9.08
C GLY A 74 -2.91 -3.85 9.60
N TYR A 75 -3.59 -3.51 10.70
CA TYR A 75 -4.65 -4.29 11.30
C TYR A 75 -5.90 -3.45 11.60
N LYS A 76 -5.75 -2.43 12.47
CA LYS A 76 -6.84 -1.53 12.89
C LYS A 76 -6.68 -0.11 12.36
N HIS A 77 -5.52 0.23 11.83
CA HIS A 77 -5.08 1.55 11.46
C HIS A 77 -5.00 2.52 12.66
N ILE A 78 -4.67 2.00 13.86
CA ILE A 78 -4.48 2.81 15.08
C ILE A 78 -2.99 2.98 15.34
N THR A 79 -2.51 4.21 15.18
CA THR A 79 -1.09 4.57 15.35
C THR A 79 -0.81 4.99 16.80
N ASP A 80 -0.75 4.02 17.70
CA ASP A 80 -0.59 4.22 19.15
C ASP A 80 0.86 4.21 19.64
N SER A 81 1.82 3.88 18.79
CA SER A 81 3.26 4.01 19.06
C SER A 81 3.81 5.36 18.61
N LYS A 82 4.71 5.95 19.42
CA LYS A 82 5.43 7.20 19.10
C LYS A 82 6.74 6.97 18.33
N ASN A 83 6.85 5.91 17.58
CA ASN A 83 8.04 5.58 16.80
C ASN A 83 7.75 5.75 15.30
N LYS A 84 8.65 6.41 14.57
CA LYS A 84 8.50 6.59 13.11
C LYS A 84 8.94 5.37 12.29
N GLY A 85 9.58 4.39 12.90
CA GLY A 85 10.17 3.26 12.19
C GLY A 85 11.33 3.65 11.26
N LEU A 86 11.58 2.84 10.24
CA LEU A 86 12.68 3.02 9.29
C LEU A 86 12.40 4.14 8.27
N PHE A 87 11.16 4.27 7.81
CA PHE A 87 10.79 5.14 6.69
C PHE A 87 9.63 6.10 6.97
N GLY A 88 8.97 6.00 8.12
CA GLY A 88 7.87 6.91 8.47
C GLY A 88 8.33 8.36 8.60
N ASN A 89 7.50 9.28 8.12
CA ASN A 89 7.74 10.72 8.19
C ASN A 89 7.39 11.32 9.55
N GLU A 90 6.46 10.72 10.27
CA GLU A 90 5.94 11.18 11.54
C GLU A 90 6.28 10.21 12.68
N LYS A 91 6.33 10.75 13.91
CA LYS A 91 6.55 9.93 15.13
C LYS A 91 5.26 9.23 15.56
N ARG A 92 4.69 8.42 14.65
CA ARG A 92 3.52 7.58 14.93
C ARG A 92 3.59 6.28 14.14
N SER A 93 3.11 5.20 14.71
CA SER A 93 3.08 3.88 14.05
C SER A 93 2.02 2.97 14.67
N GLU A 94 1.49 2.05 13.87
CA GLU A 94 0.72 0.92 14.40
C GLU A 94 1.65 -0.22 14.88
N PHE A 95 2.91 -0.26 14.43
CA PHE A 95 3.84 -1.37 14.67
C PHE A 95 5.18 -0.95 15.23
N ALA A 96 5.90 -0.03 14.56
CA ALA A 96 7.26 0.32 14.92
C ALA A 96 7.38 0.76 16.39
N GLY A 97 8.40 0.23 17.07
CA GLY A 97 8.66 0.51 18.48
C GLY A 97 7.86 -0.33 19.48
N LEU A 98 6.93 -1.18 19.01
CA LEU A 98 6.26 -2.16 19.84
C LEU A 98 7.08 -3.45 19.93
N ASP A 99 6.85 -4.24 20.97
CA ASP A 99 7.49 -5.55 21.13
C ASP A 99 7.05 -6.55 20.03
N TYR A 100 7.84 -7.60 19.85
CA TYR A 100 7.61 -8.63 18.84
C TYR A 100 6.24 -9.29 18.97
N GLN A 101 5.82 -9.63 20.18
CA GLN A 101 4.58 -10.36 20.39
C GLN A 101 3.35 -9.52 20.05
N THR A 102 3.37 -8.25 20.41
CA THR A 102 2.31 -7.29 20.07
C THR A 102 2.21 -7.10 18.54
N GLN A 103 3.34 -6.87 17.87
CA GLN A 103 3.35 -6.74 16.40
C GLN A 103 2.88 -8.05 15.73
N TYR A 104 3.37 -9.20 16.19
CA TYR A 104 2.98 -10.51 15.67
C TYR A 104 1.47 -10.73 15.77
N GLN A 105 0.88 -10.46 16.94
CA GLN A 105 -0.54 -10.66 17.16
C GLN A 105 -1.39 -9.73 16.27
N ARG A 106 -1.02 -8.46 16.14
CA ARG A 106 -1.73 -7.51 15.25
C ARG A 106 -1.70 -7.98 13.80
N ILE A 107 -0.52 -8.25 13.26
CA ILE A 107 -0.36 -8.66 11.86
C ILE A 107 -1.06 -10.00 11.60
N LYS A 108 -0.93 -10.99 12.51
CA LYS A 108 -1.61 -12.29 12.41
C LYS A 108 -3.12 -12.15 12.43
N ASN A 109 -3.68 -11.30 13.28
CA ASN A 109 -5.12 -11.07 13.33
C ASN A 109 -5.64 -10.48 12.02
N GLY A 110 -4.95 -9.47 11.47
CA GLY A 110 -5.26 -8.91 10.16
C GLY A 110 -5.21 -9.95 9.06
N LYS A 111 -4.13 -10.74 9.00
CA LYS A 111 -3.96 -11.85 8.07
C LYS A 111 -5.12 -12.84 8.14
N ASN A 112 -5.52 -13.26 9.34
CA ASN A 112 -6.60 -14.22 9.53
C ASN A 112 -7.95 -13.70 9.00
N ILE A 113 -8.24 -12.39 9.16
CA ILE A 113 -9.44 -11.77 8.58
C ILE A 113 -9.38 -11.83 7.05
N LEU A 114 -8.24 -11.50 6.44
CA LEU A 114 -8.10 -11.57 4.99
C LEU A 114 -8.16 -12.99 4.46
N ILE A 115 -7.60 -13.99 5.16
CA ILE A 115 -7.72 -15.42 4.81
C ILE A 115 -9.19 -15.85 4.86
N LYS A 116 -9.90 -15.53 5.96
CA LYS A 116 -11.33 -15.90 6.12
C LYS A 116 -12.19 -15.35 4.99
N ASN A 117 -11.82 -14.21 4.41
CA ASN A 117 -12.52 -13.57 3.30
C ASN A 117 -11.90 -13.89 1.93
N GLU A 118 -10.96 -14.84 1.82
CA GLU A 118 -10.28 -15.26 0.56
C GLU A 118 -9.50 -14.13 -0.13
N LEU A 119 -9.11 -13.10 0.63
CA LEU A 119 -8.44 -11.91 0.14
C LEU A 119 -6.93 -11.93 0.34
N TRP A 120 -6.42 -12.76 1.27
CA TRP A 120 -5.02 -12.71 1.64
C TRP A 120 -4.06 -12.94 0.46
N GLN A 121 -3.05 -12.11 0.40
CA GLN A 121 -1.85 -12.24 -0.42
C GLN A 121 -0.63 -11.90 0.44
N PRO A 122 0.58 -12.38 0.11
CA PRO A 122 1.79 -12.18 0.95
C PRO A 122 2.36 -10.76 0.81
N LEU A 123 1.50 -9.76 0.75
CA LEU A 123 1.78 -8.36 0.51
C LEU A 123 1.34 -7.51 1.71
N PHE A 124 2.27 -6.72 2.25
CA PHE A 124 2.03 -5.83 3.37
C PHE A 124 2.19 -4.37 2.97
N MET A 125 1.41 -3.51 3.57
CA MET A 125 1.43 -2.07 3.44
C MET A 125 1.40 -1.47 4.84
N ALA A 126 2.41 -0.70 5.20
CA ALA A 126 2.51 -0.15 6.55
C ALA A 126 1.66 1.13 6.68
N PRO A 127 0.74 1.22 7.66
CA PRO A 127 0.10 2.49 7.99
C PRO A 127 1.14 3.58 8.24
N VAL A 128 0.88 4.79 7.70
CA VAL A 128 1.79 5.95 7.74
C VAL A 128 3.22 5.63 7.30
N HIS A 129 3.40 4.62 6.43
CA HIS A 129 4.70 4.12 5.93
C HIS A 129 5.68 3.69 7.04
N SER A 130 5.16 3.39 8.24
CA SER A 130 5.96 3.18 9.44
C SER A 130 6.04 1.71 9.84
N PHE A 131 7.26 1.16 9.75
CA PHE A 131 7.62 -0.19 10.22
C PHE A 131 9.08 -0.23 10.66
N ASP A 132 9.47 -1.25 11.43
CA ASP A 132 10.83 -1.41 11.93
C ASP A 132 11.39 -2.82 11.66
N ASN A 133 12.60 -3.09 12.17
CA ASN A 133 13.26 -4.38 12.04
C ASN A 133 12.47 -5.53 12.69
N THR A 134 11.73 -5.23 13.75
CA THR A 134 10.85 -6.21 14.43
C THR A 134 9.67 -6.54 13.52
N THR A 135 9.09 -5.53 12.87
CA THR A 135 8.02 -5.70 11.88
C THR A 135 8.48 -6.63 10.74
N LEU A 136 9.69 -6.43 10.20
CA LEU A 136 10.24 -7.28 9.14
C LEU A 136 10.37 -8.75 9.59
N LYS A 137 10.85 -9.00 10.83
CA LYS A 137 10.93 -10.35 11.39
C LYS A 137 9.54 -11.00 11.51
N VAL A 138 8.56 -10.26 12.00
CA VAL A 138 7.17 -10.72 12.15
C VAL A 138 6.56 -11.06 10.80
N LEU A 139 6.71 -10.17 9.82
CA LEU A 139 6.20 -10.37 8.46
C LEU A 139 6.76 -11.65 7.84
N LYS A 140 8.08 -11.86 7.95
CA LYS A 140 8.74 -13.07 7.45
C LYS A 140 8.19 -14.33 8.12
N ASN A 141 8.04 -14.34 9.44
CA ASN A 141 7.49 -15.46 10.19
C ASN A 141 6.01 -15.75 9.86
N LEU A 142 5.29 -14.75 9.39
CA LEU A 142 3.91 -14.87 8.93
C LEU A 142 3.79 -15.08 7.39
N ASN A 143 4.92 -15.40 6.70
CA ASN A 143 4.99 -15.67 5.27
C ASN A 143 4.57 -14.48 4.38
N PHE A 144 4.77 -13.25 4.81
CA PHE A 144 4.79 -12.10 3.92
C PHE A 144 6.15 -12.03 3.24
N ASN A 145 6.17 -11.69 1.96
CA ASN A 145 7.40 -11.61 1.18
C ASN A 145 7.57 -10.30 0.41
N LEU A 146 6.58 -9.41 0.49
CA LEU A 146 6.57 -8.13 -0.21
C LEU A 146 5.99 -7.02 0.68
N ILE A 147 6.66 -5.85 0.68
CA ILE A 147 6.19 -4.61 1.30
C ILE A 147 6.13 -3.51 0.23
N THR A 148 5.11 -2.66 0.29
CA THR A 148 4.92 -1.54 -0.63
C THR A 148 5.36 -0.19 -0.06
N ASP A 149 6.27 -0.21 0.91
CA ASP A 149 6.80 0.98 1.57
C ASP A 149 8.32 0.90 1.65
N GLY A 150 8.98 2.04 1.59
CA GLY A 150 10.42 2.14 1.61
C GLY A 150 10.91 3.30 0.74
N PHE A 151 12.20 3.57 0.75
CA PHE A 151 12.78 4.69 0.03
C PHE A 151 13.87 4.20 -0.92
N SER A 152 13.61 4.24 -2.21
CA SER A 152 14.56 3.92 -3.29
C SER A 152 13.99 4.33 -4.64
N ARG A 153 14.81 4.39 -5.68
CA ARG A 153 14.35 4.58 -7.08
C ARG A 153 13.79 3.31 -7.71
N TYR A 154 14.20 2.15 -7.21
CA TYR A 154 13.83 0.83 -7.74
C TYR A 154 13.49 -0.12 -6.61
N PRO A 155 12.72 -1.18 -6.87
CA PRO A 155 12.55 -2.26 -5.91
C PRO A 155 13.90 -2.83 -5.46
N TYR A 156 13.95 -3.27 -4.22
CA TYR A 156 15.13 -3.86 -3.60
C TYR A 156 14.73 -4.91 -2.55
N GLU A 157 15.70 -5.62 -2.02
CA GLU A 157 15.49 -6.56 -0.94
C GLU A 157 16.02 -6.02 0.39
N LEU A 158 15.22 -6.12 1.44
CA LEU A 158 15.58 -5.78 2.80
C LEU A 158 15.30 -6.97 3.73
N ARG A 159 16.37 -7.59 4.26
CA ARG A 159 16.30 -8.73 5.21
C ARG A 159 15.44 -9.91 4.70
N GLY A 160 15.49 -10.20 3.40
CA GLY A 160 14.76 -11.29 2.78
C GLY A 160 13.30 -10.99 2.48
N ILE A 161 12.89 -9.73 2.50
CA ILE A 161 11.58 -9.25 2.06
C ILE A 161 11.80 -8.28 0.90
N LYS A 162 11.06 -8.44 -0.18
CA LYS A 162 11.07 -7.51 -1.31
C LYS A 162 10.37 -6.21 -0.95
N ILE A 163 10.92 -5.11 -1.41
CA ILE A 163 10.39 -3.76 -1.17
C ILE A 163 10.08 -3.10 -2.50
N ILE A 164 8.84 -2.67 -2.69
CA ILE A 164 8.48 -1.71 -3.74
C ILE A 164 8.44 -0.34 -3.07
N PRO A 165 9.37 0.58 -3.43
CA PRO A 165 9.50 1.85 -2.73
C PRO A 165 8.32 2.77 -3.00
N GLN A 166 7.98 3.58 -2.01
CA GLN A 166 7.01 4.67 -2.10
C GLN A 166 7.77 5.98 -1.88
N LEU A 167 7.89 6.81 -2.91
CA LEU A 167 8.66 8.05 -2.87
C LEU A 167 7.78 9.28 -2.62
N THR A 168 6.61 9.32 -3.24
CA THR A 168 5.70 10.45 -3.20
C THR A 168 4.28 10.02 -3.55
N SER A 169 3.29 10.77 -3.04
CA SER A 169 1.89 10.57 -3.38
C SER A 169 1.48 11.26 -4.70
N MET A 170 2.34 12.12 -5.23
CA MET A 170 2.10 12.87 -6.48
C MET A 170 2.93 12.30 -7.63
N PRO A 171 2.44 12.43 -8.88
CA PRO A 171 3.21 12.05 -10.04
C PRO A 171 4.55 12.77 -10.12
N LEU A 172 5.62 12.02 -10.35
CA LEU A 172 6.95 12.55 -10.62
C LEU A 172 7.14 12.81 -12.13
N PRO A 173 8.12 13.64 -12.54
CA PRO A 173 8.43 13.82 -13.96
C PRO A 173 8.72 12.50 -14.67
N THR A 174 8.12 12.29 -15.84
CA THR A 174 8.18 11.01 -16.59
C THR A 174 9.56 10.67 -17.15
N PHE A 175 10.47 11.64 -17.21
CA PHE A 175 11.84 11.44 -17.70
C PHE A 175 12.79 10.86 -16.65
N LEU A 176 12.40 10.82 -15.38
CA LEU A 176 13.26 10.26 -14.32
C LEU A 176 13.29 8.72 -14.40
N PRO A 177 14.48 8.09 -14.31
CA PRO A 177 14.59 6.63 -14.36
C PRO A 177 14.30 6.03 -12.98
N LEU A 178 13.02 5.76 -12.70
CA LEU A 178 12.57 5.20 -11.42
C LEU A 178 11.20 4.50 -11.51
N ILE A 179 10.85 3.77 -10.47
CA ILE A 179 9.51 3.23 -10.21
C ILE A 179 8.87 4.10 -9.12
N SER A 180 7.69 4.64 -9.37
CA SER A 180 6.94 5.46 -8.41
C SER A 180 5.57 4.86 -8.14
N GLN A 181 5.16 4.82 -6.89
CA GLN A 181 3.79 4.51 -6.53
C GLN A 181 3.00 5.82 -6.43
N LEU A 182 1.84 5.88 -7.09
CA LEU A 182 0.84 6.92 -6.82
C LEU A 182 0.01 6.46 -5.63
N CYS A 183 0.31 6.99 -4.45
CA CYS A 183 -0.37 6.67 -3.20
C CYS A 183 -1.63 7.53 -3.09
N ILE A 184 -2.78 6.93 -3.26
CA ILE A 184 -4.07 7.62 -3.35
C ILE A 184 -4.86 7.40 -2.05
N HIS A 185 -5.11 8.49 -1.31
CA HIS A 185 -5.98 8.52 -0.13
C HIS A 185 -7.35 9.06 -0.55
N ILE A 186 -8.28 8.15 -0.84
CA ILE A 186 -9.58 8.44 -1.44
C ILE A 186 -10.44 9.41 -0.62
N ASN A 187 -10.34 9.34 0.71
CA ASN A 187 -11.19 10.13 1.61
C ASN A 187 -10.85 11.62 1.62
N THR A 188 -9.61 11.97 1.27
CA THR A 188 -9.11 13.35 1.35
C THR A 188 -9.02 14.05 0.01
N LEU A 189 -9.27 13.33 -1.11
CA LEU A 189 -9.24 13.93 -2.44
C LEU A 189 -10.37 14.94 -2.63
N ASN A 190 -10.00 16.16 -3.00
CA ASN A 190 -10.96 17.14 -3.52
C ASN A 190 -11.22 16.90 -5.02
N ASP A 191 -12.20 17.63 -5.57
CA ASP A 191 -12.63 17.47 -6.98
C ASP A 191 -11.53 17.82 -7.99
N GLU A 192 -10.65 18.77 -7.67
CA GLU A 192 -9.56 19.19 -8.57
C GLU A 192 -8.48 18.11 -8.61
N GLU A 193 -8.10 17.59 -7.45
CA GLU A 193 -7.14 16.48 -7.33
C GLU A 193 -7.66 15.21 -8.02
N LEU A 194 -8.95 14.91 -7.83
CA LEU A 194 -9.60 13.79 -8.49
C LEU A 194 -9.55 13.91 -10.03
N LYS A 195 -9.92 15.09 -10.56
CA LYS A 195 -9.84 15.36 -12.01
C LYS A 195 -8.42 15.30 -12.52
N PHE A 196 -7.47 15.85 -11.77
CA PHE A 196 -6.04 15.79 -12.11
C PHE A 196 -5.54 14.34 -12.20
N LEU A 197 -5.81 13.52 -11.19
CA LEU A 197 -5.39 12.11 -11.16
C LEU A 197 -5.99 11.31 -12.33
N ILE A 198 -7.29 11.47 -12.59
CA ILE A 198 -7.97 10.83 -13.72
C ILE A 198 -7.29 11.22 -15.05
N SER A 199 -7.11 12.52 -15.27
CA SER A 199 -6.46 13.03 -16.48
C SER A 199 -5.01 12.54 -16.63
N PHE A 200 -4.26 12.48 -15.51
CA PHE A 200 -2.90 11.96 -15.52
C PHE A 200 -2.85 10.48 -15.90
N ILE A 201 -3.72 9.65 -15.31
CA ILE A 201 -3.81 8.21 -15.60
C ILE A 201 -4.15 7.97 -17.07
N GLU A 202 -5.15 8.68 -17.62
CA GLU A 202 -5.55 8.50 -19.01
C GLU A 202 -4.46 8.91 -20.01
N ARG A 203 -3.76 10.02 -19.77
CA ARG A 203 -2.69 10.52 -20.66
C ARG A 203 -1.42 9.68 -20.62
N ASN A 204 -1.16 9.01 -19.49
CA ASN A 204 0.08 8.27 -19.25
C ASN A 204 -0.15 6.78 -19.02
N ASN A 205 -1.27 6.23 -19.52
CA ASN A 205 -1.68 4.84 -19.26
C ASN A 205 -0.59 3.81 -19.61
N HIS A 206 0.21 4.07 -20.63
CA HIS A 206 1.33 3.24 -21.09
C HIS A 206 2.52 3.19 -20.12
N LEU A 207 2.58 4.09 -19.12
CA LEU A 207 3.62 4.12 -18.09
C LEU A 207 3.23 3.35 -16.83
N PHE A 208 1.97 2.88 -16.74
CA PHE A 208 1.53 2.13 -15.57
C PHE A 208 1.86 0.65 -15.73
N ILE A 209 2.50 0.11 -14.71
CA ILE A 209 2.91 -1.30 -14.64
C ILE A 209 2.31 -1.98 -13.40
N SER A 210 2.20 -3.30 -13.45
CA SER A 210 1.78 -4.07 -12.30
C SER A 210 2.87 -4.10 -11.22
N PRO A 211 2.52 -4.33 -9.94
CA PRO A 211 3.51 -4.54 -8.87
C PRO A 211 4.50 -5.67 -9.18
N MET A 212 4.05 -6.73 -9.85
CA MET A 212 4.91 -7.87 -10.21
C MET A 212 5.87 -7.52 -11.34
N ASP A 213 5.44 -6.68 -12.30
CA ASP A 213 6.34 -6.18 -13.35
C ASP A 213 7.37 -5.23 -12.79
N ALA A 214 6.99 -4.42 -11.80
CA ALA A 214 7.93 -3.54 -11.11
C ALA A 214 9.10 -4.31 -10.47
N LEU A 215 8.85 -5.49 -9.90
CA LEU A 215 9.89 -6.34 -9.31
C LEU A 215 10.93 -6.83 -10.32
N LYS A 216 10.65 -6.82 -11.62
CA LYS A 216 11.62 -7.13 -12.67
C LYS A 216 12.74 -6.06 -12.79
N PHE A 217 12.51 -4.87 -12.23
CA PHE A 217 13.49 -3.78 -12.14
C PHE A 217 14.26 -3.77 -10.82
N GLU A 218 14.16 -4.83 -10.01
CA GLU A 218 14.86 -4.94 -8.73
C GLU A 218 16.37 -4.68 -8.91
N ARG A 219 16.91 -3.80 -8.07
CA ARG A 219 18.34 -3.48 -8.03
C ARG A 219 18.84 -3.58 -6.61
N ASN A 220 19.94 -4.29 -6.45
CA ASN A 220 20.64 -4.40 -5.17
C ASN A 220 21.85 -3.48 -5.11
N ASP A 221 21.81 -2.35 -5.81
CA ASP A 221 22.90 -1.39 -5.84
C ASP A 221 23.14 -0.80 -4.44
N LEU A 222 24.38 -0.92 -3.99
CA LEU A 222 24.89 -0.56 -2.66
C LEU A 222 24.69 0.92 -2.25
N LEU A 223 24.24 1.78 -3.14
CA LEU A 223 24.07 3.23 -2.91
C LEU A 223 22.95 3.59 -1.91
N PHE A 224 22.12 2.64 -1.45
CA PHE A 224 21.05 2.88 -0.47
C PHE A 224 20.92 1.78 0.59
N LYS A 225 21.97 1.00 0.84
CA LYS A 225 22.01 0.24 2.09
C LYS A 225 22.23 1.24 3.22
N PHE A 226 21.13 1.70 3.80
CA PHE A 226 21.21 2.30 5.12
C PHE A 226 21.72 1.22 6.08
N GLU A 227 23.01 1.26 6.41
CA GLU A 227 23.53 0.57 7.56
C GLU A 227 22.83 1.18 8.79
N THR A 228 21.75 0.55 9.21
CA THR A 228 21.21 0.78 10.54
C THR A 228 22.16 0.12 11.51
N LYS A 229 23.07 0.90 12.08
CA LYS A 229 23.76 0.55 13.33
C LYS A 229 22.75 0.38 14.45
#